data_1517a001aa7524b6c3c2369814890a22
#
_entry.id   1517a001aa7524b6c3c2369814890a22
#
_cell.length_a   1.000
_cell.length_b   1.000
_cell.length_c   1.000
_cell.angle_alpha   90.00
_cell.angle_beta   90.00
_cell.angle_gamma   90.00
#
_symmetry.space_group_name_H-M   'P 1'
#
loop_
_entity.id
_entity.type
_entity.pdbx_description
1 polymer ?
#
loop_
_entity_poly.entity_id
_entity_poly.type
_entity_poly.pdbx_seq_one_letter_code
_entity_poly.pdbx_strand_id
1 'polypeptide(L)'
;MEMTHKIEALGFAKYLGTFEPGTRDWYKARRGIGGSDVASVMDKNPWKSAYTLFMEKSGKQWEDLPATIAMQMGTYFEPVIRQLFQDNNSEWLTVHETGTWASIEEPRSVANVDGIIEWADGSLGVLEIKFSRLYWDKLPEYYNLQVQHYLSVLGMKRAIVVAVAGGDWKEFEVVRDDSLIKTMKTRLEAFYGFLDTDTAPDYDGSESTYETVRELSEGLQEGEIELGSLWANLLQAKSESEYWETQFRAHKSAVLAFMDGTKYGLFQGEKVIALQARNGKPFITFK
;
A
#
# COMPACT_ATOMS: atom_id res chain seq x y z
N MET A 1 -18.74 22.01 9.05
CA MET A 1 -18.32 23.29 8.44
C MET A 1 -17.09 23.90 9.15
N GLU A 2 -17.04 23.94 10.48
CA GLU A 2 -15.91 24.53 11.21
C GLU A 2 -14.57 23.83 10.93
N MET A 3 -14.50 22.49 11.01
CA MET A 3 -13.27 21.74 10.76
C MET A 3 -12.78 21.88 9.32
N THR A 4 -13.68 21.88 8.33
CA THR A 4 -13.33 22.11 6.92
C THR A 4 -12.62 23.46 6.74
N HIS A 5 -13.13 24.53 7.35
CA HIS A 5 -12.49 25.85 7.29
C HIS A 5 -11.13 25.89 7.98
N LYS A 6 -10.97 25.17 9.13
CA LYS A 6 -9.68 25.06 9.80
C LYS A 6 -8.62 24.40 8.89
N ILE A 7 -8.99 23.34 8.18
CA ILE A 7 -8.07 22.63 7.27
C ILE A 7 -7.75 23.49 6.04
N GLU A 8 -8.77 24.10 5.41
CA GLU A 8 -8.55 25.00 4.27
C GLU A 8 -7.67 26.21 4.62
N ALA A 9 -7.79 26.72 5.85
CA ALA A 9 -6.96 27.82 6.35
C ALA A 9 -5.47 27.46 6.45
N LEU A 10 -5.10 26.18 6.47
CA LEU A 10 -3.70 25.74 6.36
C LEU A 10 -3.11 26.06 4.97
N GLY A 11 -3.95 26.22 3.93
CA GLY A 11 -3.53 26.63 2.60
C GLY A 11 -2.92 25.51 1.73
N PHE A 12 -3.09 24.24 2.10
CA PHE A 12 -2.50 23.10 1.37
C PHE A 12 -3.54 22.29 0.58
N ALA A 13 -4.78 22.24 1.05
CA ALA A 13 -5.82 21.41 0.48
C ALA A 13 -7.14 22.16 0.27
N LYS A 14 -7.91 21.67 -0.70
CA LYS A 14 -9.27 22.08 -1.00
C LYS A 14 -10.23 20.92 -0.71
N TYR A 15 -11.32 21.19 -0.02
CA TYR A 15 -12.38 20.22 0.22
C TYR A 15 -13.16 19.93 -1.05
N LEU A 16 -13.30 18.65 -1.39
CA LEU A 16 -14.05 18.20 -2.58
C LEU A 16 -15.47 17.74 -2.22
N GLY A 17 -15.68 17.29 -0.99
CA GLY A 17 -16.97 16.76 -0.52
C GLY A 17 -16.84 15.38 0.14
N THR A 18 -17.97 14.90 0.65
CA THR A 18 -18.15 13.52 1.09
C THR A 18 -18.92 12.78 0.01
N PHE A 19 -18.37 11.65 -0.46
CA PHE A 19 -18.94 10.89 -1.55
C PHE A 19 -19.33 9.49 -1.06
N GLU A 20 -20.54 9.07 -1.41
CA GLU A 20 -20.99 7.71 -1.11
C GLU A 20 -20.28 6.70 -2.04
N PRO A 21 -19.66 5.62 -1.47
CA PRO A 21 -18.98 4.60 -2.26
C PRO A 21 -19.86 4.02 -3.37
N GLY A 22 -19.27 3.79 -4.55
CA GLY A 22 -19.97 3.27 -5.73
C GLY A 22 -20.73 4.29 -6.54
N THR A 23 -20.80 5.57 -6.11
CA THR A 23 -21.44 6.64 -6.91
C THR A 23 -20.49 7.21 -7.97
N ARG A 24 -21.05 7.80 -9.03
CA ARG A 24 -20.27 8.45 -10.10
C ARG A 24 -19.30 9.52 -9.57
N ASP A 25 -19.70 10.28 -8.56
CA ASP A 25 -18.88 11.35 -8.00
C ASP A 25 -17.78 10.78 -7.10
N TRP A 26 -18.02 9.67 -6.40
CA TRP A 26 -17.00 8.91 -5.69
C TRP A 26 -15.91 8.39 -6.66
N TYR A 27 -16.30 7.82 -7.80
CA TYR A 27 -15.36 7.39 -8.84
C TYR A 27 -14.56 8.56 -9.42
N LYS A 28 -15.21 9.72 -9.66
CA LYS A 28 -14.51 10.91 -10.13
C LYS A 28 -13.46 11.40 -9.13
N ALA A 29 -13.81 11.44 -7.84
CA ALA A 29 -12.88 11.84 -6.78
C ALA A 29 -11.69 10.88 -6.68
N ARG A 30 -11.86 9.60 -7.01
CA ARG A 30 -10.80 8.58 -7.01
C ARG A 30 -9.96 8.51 -8.29
N ARG A 31 -10.25 9.29 -9.33
CA ARG A 31 -9.38 9.39 -10.52
C ARG A 31 -8.00 9.96 -10.18
N GLY A 32 -7.90 10.80 -9.16
CA GLY A 32 -6.64 11.23 -8.60
C GLY A 32 -5.86 10.09 -7.94
N ILE A 33 -4.62 10.35 -7.60
CA ILE A 33 -3.78 9.43 -6.82
C ILE A 33 -4.06 9.66 -5.35
N GLY A 34 -4.67 8.67 -4.71
CA GLY A 34 -4.95 8.65 -3.27
C GLY A 34 -3.78 8.07 -2.48
N GLY A 35 -3.87 8.16 -1.14
CA GLY A 35 -2.82 7.64 -0.26
C GLY A 35 -2.55 6.14 -0.46
N SER A 36 -3.57 5.32 -0.68
CA SER A 36 -3.42 3.88 -0.94
C SER A 36 -2.71 3.57 -2.28
N ASP A 37 -2.70 4.52 -3.23
CA ASP A 37 -2.08 4.35 -4.54
C ASP A 37 -0.58 4.66 -4.52
N VAL A 38 -0.15 5.52 -3.60
CA VAL A 38 1.23 6.03 -3.56
C VAL A 38 2.26 4.93 -3.39
N ALA A 39 1.96 3.91 -2.61
CA ALA A 39 2.85 2.76 -2.45
C ALA A 39 3.13 2.04 -3.78
N SER A 40 2.15 2.00 -4.71
CA SER A 40 2.32 1.45 -6.06
C SER A 40 3.25 2.34 -6.91
N VAL A 41 3.08 3.65 -6.84
CA VAL A 41 3.95 4.62 -7.54
C VAL A 41 5.41 4.57 -7.02
N MET A 42 5.58 4.18 -5.75
CA MET A 42 6.87 4.05 -5.08
C MET A 42 7.48 2.65 -5.19
N ASP A 43 6.88 1.73 -5.93
CA ASP A 43 7.28 0.31 -6.05
C ASP A 43 7.37 -0.42 -4.69
N LYS A 44 6.47 -0.06 -3.76
CA LYS A 44 6.42 -0.59 -2.39
C LYS A 44 5.09 -1.26 -2.04
N ASN A 45 4.14 -1.27 -2.95
CA ASN A 45 2.88 -1.96 -2.73
C ASN A 45 3.03 -3.45 -3.06
N PRO A 46 2.79 -4.36 -2.09
CA PRO A 46 2.94 -5.80 -2.33
C PRO A 46 1.82 -6.41 -3.19
N TRP A 47 0.74 -5.67 -3.45
CA TRP A 47 -0.45 -6.19 -4.14
C TRP A 47 -0.74 -5.52 -5.49
N LYS A 48 -0.18 -4.34 -5.74
CA LYS A 48 -0.48 -3.54 -6.93
C LYS A 48 0.76 -2.82 -7.43
N SER A 49 1.13 -3.06 -8.68
CA SER A 49 2.24 -2.40 -9.36
C SER A 49 1.87 -1.00 -9.84
N ALA A 50 2.88 -0.23 -10.25
CA ALA A 50 2.68 1.03 -10.96
C ALA A 50 1.99 0.82 -12.32
N TYR A 51 2.30 -0.29 -13.03
CA TYR A 51 1.65 -0.66 -14.29
C TYR A 51 0.15 -0.92 -14.08
N THR A 52 -0.22 -1.76 -13.11
CA THR A 52 -1.62 -2.05 -12.77
C THR A 52 -2.37 -0.78 -12.38
N LEU A 53 -1.76 0.06 -11.54
CA LEU A 53 -2.35 1.35 -11.15
C LEU A 53 -2.56 2.26 -12.38
N PHE A 54 -1.61 2.30 -13.32
CA PHE A 54 -1.76 3.07 -14.55
C PHE A 54 -2.96 2.59 -15.38
N MET A 55 -3.14 1.28 -15.55
CA MET A 55 -4.27 0.72 -16.29
C MET A 55 -5.61 1.08 -15.63
N GLU A 56 -5.70 1.04 -14.30
CA GLU A 56 -6.87 1.50 -13.56
C GLU A 56 -7.14 3.00 -13.76
N LYS A 57 -6.12 3.85 -13.56
CA LYS A 57 -6.28 5.31 -13.60
C LYS A 57 -6.50 5.86 -15.01
N SER A 58 -5.97 5.20 -16.03
CA SER A 58 -6.22 5.52 -17.44
C SER A 58 -7.57 5.00 -17.95
N GLY A 59 -8.28 4.20 -17.13
CA GLY A 59 -9.58 3.62 -17.49
C GLY A 59 -9.48 2.46 -18.50
N LYS A 60 -8.29 1.90 -18.70
CA LYS A 60 -8.05 0.75 -19.59
C LYS A 60 -8.37 -0.58 -18.91
N GLN A 61 -8.28 -0.63 -17.59
CA GLN A 61 -8.75 -1.73 -16.77
C GLN A 61 -9.79 -1.16 -15.80
N TRP A 62 -11.02 -1.58 -15.95
CA TRP A 62 -12.10 -1.15 -15.08
C TRP A 62 -12.95 -2.36 -14.71
N GLU A 63 -12.52 -3.07 -13.70
CA GLU A 63 -13.40 -3.96 -12.97
C GLU A 63 -13.39 -3.55 -11.50
N ASP A 64 -14.58 -3.22 -10.99
CA ASP A 64 -14.81 -3.23 -9.55
C ASP A 64 -14.69 -4.68 -9.09
N LEU A 65 -13.46 -5.08 -8.75
CA LEU A 65 -13.29 -6.36 -8.08
C LEU A 65 -14.15 -6.35 -6.83
N PRO A 66 -15.00 -7.36 -6.63
CA PRO A 66 -15.85 -7.40 -5.47
C PRO A 66 -15.01 -7.30 -4.21
N ALA A 67 -15.40 -6.38 -3.30
CA ALA A 67 -14.69 -6.17 -2.06
C ALA A 67 -14.54 -7.51 -1.31
N THR A 68 -13.31 -7.86 -0.97
CA THR A 68 -13.06 -9.07 -0.16
C THR A 68 -13.73 -8.94 1.21
N ILE A 69 -13.98 -10.06 1.88
CA ILE A 69 -14.50 -10.04 3.25
C ILE A 69 -13.61 -9.19 4.18
N ALA A 70 -12.29 -9.23 4.01
CA ALA A 70 -11.38 -8.41 4.79
C ALA A 70 -11.59 -6.91 4.55
N MET A 71 -11.81 -6.48 3.30
CA MET A 71 -12.13 -5.09 2.96
C MET A 71 -13.48 -4.67 3.53
N GLN A 72 -14.51 -5.52 3.41
CA GLN A 72 -15.83 -5.27 3.99
C GLN A 72 -15.74 -5.12 5.51
N MET A 73 -15.05 -6.03 6.20
CA MET A 73 -14.83 -5.94 7.63
C MET A 73 -14.11 -4.65 8.02
N GLY A 74 -13.09 -4.23 7.27
CA GLY A 74 -12.41 -2.95 7.48
C GLY A 74 -13.41 -1.79 7.46
N THR A 75 -14.24 -1.70 6.43
CA THR A 75 -15.27 -0.66 6.30
C THR A 75 -16.29 -0.67 7.45
N TYR A 76 -16.76 -1.86 7.86
CA TYR A 76 -17.73 -1.96 8.96
C TYR A 76 -17.12 -1.63 10.33
N PHE A 77 -15.86 -2.00 10.57
CA PHE A 77 -15.21 -1.76 11.86
C PHE A 77 -14.59 -0.37 11.99
N GLU A 78 -14.30 0.31 10.90
CA GLU A 78 -13.70 1.66 10.93
C GLU A 78 -14.43 2.64 11.85
N PRO A 79 -15.77 2.84 11.77
CA PRO A 79 -16.48 3.76 12.68
C PRO A 79 -16.38 3.33 14.15
N VAL A 80 -16.39 2.02 14.43
CA VAL A 80 -16.28 1.48 15.79
C VAL A 80 -14.89 1.71 16.35
N ILE A 81 -13.86 1.46 15.55
CA ILE A 81 -12.46 1.68 15.94
C ILE A 81 -12.21 3.16 16.16
N ARG A 82 -12.74 4.03 15.30
CA ARG A 82 -12.65 5.50 15.46
C ARG A 82 -13.28 5.97 16.76
N GLN A 83 -14.46 5.44 17.10
CA GLN A 83 -15.13 5.79 18.37
C GLN A 83 -14.33 5.30 19.58
N LEU A 84 -13.82 4.06 19.55
CA LEU A 84 -12.98 3.53 20.63
C LEU A 84 -11.69 4.34 20.80
N PHE A 85 -11.07 4.77 19.70
CA PHE A 85 -9.90 5.64 19.74
C PHE A 85 -10.25 7.00 20.38
N GLN A 86 -11.36 7.59 20.00
CA GLN A 86 -11.85 8.84 20.60
C GLN A 86 -12.10 8.68 22.11
N ASP A 87 -12.79 7.61 22.52
CA ASP A 87 -13.14 7.40 23.94
C ASP A 87 -11.89 7.20 24.81
N ASN A 88 -10.90 6.46 24.29
CA ASN A 88 -9.63 6.22 25.00
C ASN A 88 -8.72 7.45 25.09
N ASN A 89 -8.94 8.46 24.26
CA ASN A 89 -8.07 9.64 24.14
C ASN A 89 -8.81 10.97 24.40
N SER A 90 -10.05 10.94 24.88
CA SER A 90 -10.94 12.10 24.98
C SER A 90 -10.42 13.26 25.85
N GLU A 91 -9.46 13.00 26.75
CA GLU A 91 -8.80 14.03 27.57
C GLU A 91 -7.78 14.86 26.76
N TRP A 92 -7.28 14.33 25.64
CA TRP A 92 -6.12 14.89 24.92
C TRP A 92 -6.45 15.34 23.51
N LEU A 93 -7.50 14.78 22.91
CA LEU A 93 -7.83 15.03 21.51
C LEU A 93 -9.33 14.83 21.22
N THR A 94 -9.74 15.39 20.07
CA THR A 94 -11.06 15.13 19.47
C THR A 94 -10.86 14.63 18.06
N VAL A 95 -11.65 13.62 17.66
CA VAL A 95 -11.65 13.09 16.29
C VAL A 95 -12.84 13.64 15.53
N HIS A 96 -12.57 14.18 14.35
CA HIS A 96 -13.59 14.71 13.44
C HIS A 96 -13.67 13.85 12.17
N GLU A 97 -14.88 13.55 11.75
CA GLU A 97 -15.12 12.97 10.43
C GLU A 97 -14.85 14.02 9.35
N THR A 98 -14.40 13.53 8.19
CA THR A 98 -14.11 14.39 7.06
C THR A 98 -14.46 13.65 5.74
N GLY A 99 -14.28 14.33 4.62
CA GLY A 99 -14.45 13.73 3.29
C GLY A 99 -13.17 13.78 2.49
N THR A 100 -13.31 13.92 1.19
CA THR A 100 -12.21 13.92 0.22
C THR A 100 -11.59 15.31 0.10
N TRP A 101 -10.28 15.36 0.07
CA TRP A 101 -9.46 16.55 -0.10
C TRP A 101 -8.58 16.43 -1.33
N ALA A 102 -8.34 17.53 -2.03
CA ALA A 102 -7.32 17.61 -3.09
C ALA A 102 -6.23 18.60 -2.71
N SER A 103 -5.00 18.29 -3.06
CA SER A 103 -3.89 19.23 -2.91
C SER A 103 -4.13 20.47 -3.77
N ILE A 104 -3.81 21.65 -3.24
CA ILE A 104 -3.84 22.91 -4.01
C ILE A 104 -2.69 22.92 -5.02
N GLU A 105 -1.52 22.39 -4.66
CA GLU A 105 -0.34 22.33 -5.49
C GLU A 105 -0.50 21.37 -6.68
N GLU A 106 -1.05 20.16 -6.43
CA GLU A 106 -1.33 19.14 -7.45
C GLU A 106 -2.73 18.56 -7.23
N PRO A 107 -3.76 19.08 -7.89
CA PRO A 107 -5.15 18.68 -7.65
C PRO A 107 -5.47 17.22 -7.92
N ARG A 108 -4.60 16.50 -8.64
CA ARG A 108 -4.70 15.05 -8.85
C ARG A 108 -4.21 14.24 -7.63
N SER A 109 -3.51 14.86 -6.69
CA SER A 109 -3.14 14.26 -5.42
C SER A 109 -4.27 14.45 -4.41
N VAL A 110 -4.92 13.36 -4.02
CA VAL A 110 -6.11 13.39 -3.17
C VAL A 110 -5.89 12.64 -1.85
N ALA A 111 -6.60 13.09 -0.81
CA ALA A 111 -6.59 12.45 0.51
C ALA A 111 -8.02 12.10 0.93
N ASN A 112 -8.22 10.83 1.28
CA ASN A 112 -9.37 10.29 1.99
C ASN A 112 -8.85 9.69 3.29
N VAL A 113 -9.00 10.42 4.37
CA VAL A 113 -8.51 9.99 5.69
C VAL A 113 -9.67 9.49 6.54
N ASP A 114 -9.40 8.55 7.43
CA ASP A 114 -10.44 7.97 8.29
C ASP A 114 -10.88 8.92 9.40
N GLY A 115 -10.08 9.96 9.67
CA GLY A 115 -10.44 11.05 10.56
C GLY A 115 -9.40 12.16 10.63
N ILE A 116 -9.82 13.30 11.18
CA ILE A 116 -8.94 14.40 11.56
C ILE A 116 -8.85 14.46 13.08
N ILE A 117 -7.66 14.43 13.61
CA ILE A 117 -7.38 14.62 15.04
C ILE A 117 -7.17 16.09 15.30
N GLU A 118 -7.89 16.64 16.26
CA GLU A 118 -7.64 17.95 16.85
C GLU A 118 -7.15 17.74 18.28
N TRP A 119 -5.88 18.05 18.54
CA TRP A 119 -5.31 17.96 19.88
C TRP A 119 -5.73 19.14 20.75
N ALA A 120 -5.58 19.00 22.08
CA ALA A 120 -5.93 20.05 23.06
C ALA A 120 -5.21 21.37 22.83
N ASP A 121 -4.05 21.37 22.16
CA ASP A 121 -3.31 22.58 21.77
C ASP A 121 -3.83 23.23 20.47
N GLY A 122 -4.91 22.68 19.87
CA GLY A 122 -5.51 23.14 18.63
C GLY A 122 -4.77 22.70 17.37
N SER A 123 -3.67 21.96 17.49
CA SER A 123 -2.99 21.39 16.31
C SER A 123 -3.82 20.28 15.66
N LEU A 124 -3.70 20.14 14.33
CA LEU A 124 -4.42 19.15 13.54
C LEU A 124 -3.49 18.05 13.05
N GLY A 125 -4.03 16.84 12.92
CA GLY A 125 -3.35 15.69 12.33
C GLY A 125 -4.33 14.68 11.74
N VAL A 126 -3.76 13.63 11.17
CA VAL A 126 -4.50 12.58 10.47
C VAL A 126 -4.72 11.39 11.41
N LEU A 127 -5.92 10.82 11.39
CA LEU A 127 -6.21 9.48 11.88
C LEU A 127 -6.33 8.55 10.67
N GLU A 128 -5.60 7.46 10.72
CA GLU A 128 -5.74 6.34 9.77
C GLU A 128 -6.03 5.06 10.55
N ILE A 129 -6.96 4.24 10.09
CA ILE A 129 -7.43 3.03 10.77
C ILE A 129 -7.12 1.83 9.89
N LYS A 130 -6.54 0.79 10.48
CA LYS A 130 -6.26 -0.46 9.80
C LYS A 130 -6.80 -1.65 10.58
N PHE A 131 -7.69 -2.39 9.92
CA PHE A 131 -8.15 -3.70 10.40
C PHE A 131 -7.34 -4.78 9.66
N SER A 132 -6.47 -5.50 10.38
CA SER A 132 -5.52 -6.45 9.81
C SER A 132 -5.68 -7.85 10.41
N ARG A 133 -5.29 -8.87 9.63
CA ARG A 133 -5.12 -10.24 10.14
C ARG A 133 -3.77 -10.45 10.80
N LEU A 134 -2.78 -9.65 10.42
CA LEU A 134 -1.40 -9.78 10.87
C LEU A 134 -1.09 -8.67 11.87
N TYR A 135 -0.50 -9.06 12.98
CA TYR A 135 0.09 -8.14 13.94
C TYR A 135 1.35 -7.49 13.35
N TRP A 136 1.56 -6.21 13.61
CA TRP A 136 2.71 -5.46 13.13
C TRP A 136 3.55 -4.96 14.32
N ASP A 137 4.81 -5.36 14.37
CA ASP A 137 5.77 -4.77 15.31
C ASP A 137 6.12 -3.34 14.95
N LYS A 138 6.22 -3.07 13.64
CA LYS A 138 6.46 -1.74 13.05
C LYS A 138 5.41 -1.47 11.99
N LEU A 139 5.09 -0.20 11.78
CA LEU A 139 4.20 0.21 10.70
C LEU A 139 4.79 -0.22 9.35
N PRO A 140 4.07 -0.99 8.52
CA PRO A 140 4.52 -1.35 7.19
C PRO A 140 4.81 -0.12 6.32
N GLU A 141 5.87 -0.19 5.50
CA GLU A 141 6.35 0.93 4.68
C GLU A 141 5.24 1.47 3.77
N TYR A 142 4.44 0.61 3.16
CA TYR A 142 3.35 1.03 2.28
C TYR A 142 2.24 1.82 3.00
N TYR A 143 1.98 1.58 4.27
CA TYR A 143 1.06 2.41 5.07
C TYR A 143 1.73 3.71 5.55
N ASN A 144 3.02 3.68 5.84
CA ASN A 144 3.75 4.92 6.12
C ASN A 144 3.70 5.86 4.89
N LEU A 145 3.92 5.35 3.67
CA LEU A 145 3.81 6.12 2.44
C LEU A 145 2.39 6.70 2.24
N GLN A 146 1.35 5.92 2.52
CA GLN A 146 -0.04 6.39 2.50
C GLN A 146 -0.23 7.59 3.41
N VAL A 147 0.21 7.49 4.65
CA VAL A 147 0.05 8.55 5.66
C VAL A 147 0.90 9.77 5.34
N GLN A 148 2.14 9.60 4.88
CA GLN A 148 2.99 10.71 4.44
C GLN A 148 2.36 11.48 3.26
N HIS A 149 1.66 10.78 2.36
CA HIS A 149 0.89 11.42 1.30
C HIS A 149 -0.24 12.27 1.87
N TYR A 150 -1.00 11.77 2.84
CA TYR A 150 -2.05 12.53 3.49
C TYR A 150 -1.50 13.78 4.20
N LEU A 151 -0.39 13.63 4.92
CA LEU A 151 0.30 14.75 5.57
C LEU A 151 0.79 15.78 4.55
N SER A 152 1.20 15.33 3.34
CA SER A 152 1.59 16.21 2.24
C SER A 152 0.39 16.99 1.70
N VAL A 153 -0.71 16.30 1.39
CA VAL A 153 -1.92 16.91 0.81
C VAL A 153 -2.55 17.89 1.78
N LEU A 154 -2.69 17.52 3.06
CA LEU A 154 -3.38 18.32 4.06
C LEU A 154 -2.49 19.37 4.75
N GLY A 155 -1.17 19.34 4.54
CA GLY A 155 -0.23 20.24 5.20
C GLY A 155 -0.05 19.98 6.69
N MET A 156 -0.42 18.80 7.19
CA MET A 156 -0.35 18.43 8.59
C MET A 156 1.02 17.87 8.97
N LYS A 157 1.38 17.93 10.25
CA LYS A 157 2.71 17.58 10.76
C LYS A 157 2.80 16.17 11.34
N ARG A 158 1.68 15.58 11.75
CA ARG A 158 1.66 14.28 12.41
C ARG A 158 0.36 13.52 12.14
N ALA A 159 0.43 12.22 12.30
CA ALA A 159 -0.72 11.31 12.19
C ALA A 159 -0.62 10.22 13.24
N ILE A 160 -1.75 9.59 13.54
CA ILE A 160 -1.80 8.34 14.29
C ILE A 160 -2.40 7.28 13.38
N VAL A 161 -1.73 6.13 13.26
CA VAL A 161 -2.27 4.94 12.61
C VAL A 161 -2.70 3.97 13.69
N VAL A 162 -3.98 3.68 13.75
CA VAL A 162 -4.57 2.67 14.65
C VAL A 162 -4.66 1.35 13.90
N ALA A 163 -3.95 0.34 14.37
CA ALA A 163 -4.00 -1.02 13.83
C ALA A 163 -4.69 -1.97 14.81
N VAL A 164 -5.74 -2.64 14.33
CA VAL A 164 -6.45 -3.69 15.08
C VAL A 164 -6.22 -5.02 14.38
N ALA A 165 -5.60 -5.97 15.08
CA ALA A 165 -5.26 -7.27 14.54
C ALA A 165 -5.49 -8.39 15.57
N GLY A 166 -6.36 -9.35 15.26
CA GLY A 166 -6.60 -10.51 16.13
C GLY A 166 -7.13 -10.19 17.54
N GLY A 167 -7.67 -8.97 17.75
CA GLY A 167 -8.09 -8.46 19.05
C GLY A 167 -7.05 -7.57 19.74
N ASP A 168 -5.84 -7.49 19.21
CA ASP A 168 -4.80 -6.57 19.68
C ASP A 168 -5.00 -5.17 19.09
N TRP A 169 -4.67 -4.16 19.88
CA TRP A 169 -4.74 -2.75 19.53
C TRP A 169 -3.35 -2.14 19.55
N LYS A 170 -2.96 -1.45 18.50
CA LYS A 170 -1.68 -0.76 18.43
C LYS A 170 -1.81 0.59 17.74
N GLU A 171 -1.16 1.59 18.30
CA GLU A 171 -1.07 2.93 17.75
C GLU A 171 0.36 3.21 17.29
N PHE A 172 0.49 3.77 16.09
CA PHE A 172 1.75 4.21 15.54
C PHE A 172 1.67 5.71 15.30
N GLU A 173 2.51 6.46 15.97
CA GLU A 173 2.68 7.87 15.66
C GLU A 173 3.55 8.02 14.41
N VAL A 174 3.08 8.83 13.46
CA VAL A 174 3.79 9.14 12.22
C VAL A 174 4.04 10.64 12.16
N VAL A 175 5.30 11.01 12.17
CA VAL A 175 5.73 12.41 11.99
C VAL A 175 5.97 12.65 10.50
N ARG A 176 5.59 13.82 10.00
CA ARG A 176 5.82 14.23 8.62
C ARG A 176 7.31 14.22 8.28
N ASP A 177 7.65 13.53 7.21
CA ASP A 177 8.99 13.48 6.65
C ASP A 177 9.05 14.23 5.30
N ASP A 178 9.53 15.47 5.33
CA ASP A 178 9.60 16.31 4.14
C ASP A 178 10.59 15.80 3.09
N SER A 179 11.61 15.02 3.49
CA SER A 179 12.55 14.38 2.56
C SER A 179 11.87 13.25 1.78
N LEU A 180 11.14 12.39 2.49
CA LEU A 180 10.34 11.32 1.88
C LEU A 180 9.24 11.91 0.99
N ILE A 181 8.52 12.94 1.47
CA ILE A 181 7.47 13.63 0.71
C ILE A 181 8.04 14.22 -0.59
N LYS A 182 9.22 14.81 -0.56
CA LYS A 182 9.88 15.33 -1.76
C LYS A 182 10.15 14.21 -2.77
N THR A 183 10.65 13.07 -2.32
CA THR A 183 10.88 11.88 -3.16
C THR A 183 9.56 11.36 -3.75
N MET A 184 8.52 11.28 -2.92
CA MET A 184 7.16 10.88 -3.36
C MET A 184 6.62 11.82 -4.43
N LYS A 185 6.73 13.15 -4.25
CA LYS A 185 6.28 14.14 -5.24
C LYS A 185 6.97 13.96 -6.58
N THR A 186 8.29 13.74 -6.59
CA THR A 186 9.03 13.48 -7.84
C THR A 186 8.53 12.22 -8.56
N ARG A 187 8.26 11.14 -7.80
CA ARG A 187 7.72 9.89 -8.37
C ARG A 187 6.28 10.05 -8.86
N LEU A 188 5.46 10.79 -8.12
CA LEU A 188 4.09 11.13 -8.52
C LEU A 188 4.07 11.98 -9.80
N GLU A 189 4.94 12.98 -9.92
CA GLU A 189 5.08 13.79 -11.12
C GLU A 189 5.42 12.94 -12.35
N ALA A 190 6.39 12.01 -12.22
CA ALA A 190 6.71 11.07 -13.28
C ALA A 190 5.51 10.17 -13.64
N PHE A 191 4.76 9.69 -12.63
CA PHE A 191 3.57 8.86 -12.85
C PHE A 191 2.45 9.65 -13.54
N TYR A 192 2.24 10.92 -13.19
CA TYR A 192 1.30 11.79 -13.90
C TYR A 192 1.72 12.00 -15.36
N GLY A 193 3.03 12.06 -15.65
CA GLY A 193 3.54 12.10 -17.02
C GLY A 193 3.12 10.88 -17.85
N PHE A 194 3.13 9.69 -17.29
CA PHE A 194 2.59 8.49 -17.94
C PHE A 194 1.11 8.62 -18.26
N LEU A 195 0.31 9.11 -17.31
CA LEU A 195 -1.13 9.33 -17.51
C LEU A 195 -1.41 10.42 -18.56
N ASP A 196 -0.64 11.51 -18.57
CA ASP A 196 -0.82 12.63 -19.48
C ASP A 196 -0.45 12.26 -20.93
N THR A 197 0.51 11.37 -21.12
CA THR A 197 0.94 10.87 -22.44
C THR A 197 0.26 9.59 -22.87
N ASP A 198 -0.60 9.03 -22.03
CA ASP A 198 -1.23 7.70 -22.20
C ASP A 198 -0.19 6.59 -22.51
N THR A 199 0.97 6.70 -21.91
CA THR A 199 2.07 5.75 -22.06
C THR A 199 2.27 4.99 -20.77
N ALA A 200 2.08 3.67 -20.78
CA ALA A 200 2.24 2.86 -19.57
C ALA A 200 3.68 2.85 -19.05
N PRO A 201 3.88 2.74 -17.73
CA PRO A 201 5.18 2.37 -17.16
C PRO A 201 5.68 1.04 -17.75
N ASP A 202 7.00 0.81 -17.68
CA ASP A 202 7.60 -0.46 -18.06
C ASP A 202 7.04 -1.62 -17.23
N TYR A 203 7.06 -2.82 -17.80
CA TYR A 203 6.70 -4.03 -17.06
C TYR A 203 7.72 -4.28 -15.97
N ASP A 204 7.22 -4.45 -14.76
CA ASP A 204 8.02 -4.91 -13.63
C ASP A 204 7.86 -6.44 -13.41
N GLY A 205 8.57 -6.97 -12.43
CA GLY A 205 8.50 -8.40 -12.09
C GLY A 205 7.37 -8.76 -11.11
N SER A 206 6.40 -7.88 -10.89
CA SER A 206 5.32 -8.15 -9.94
C SER A 206 4.25 -9.07 -10.53
N GLU A 207 3.65 -9.90 -9.67
CA GLU A 207 2.49 -10.74 -10.03
C GLU A 207 1.33 -9.87 -10.54
N SER A 208 1.11 -8.72 -9.92
CA SER A 208 0.06 -7.79 -10.30
C SER A 208 0.18 -7.28 -11.73
N THR A 209 1.40 -6.96 -12.19
CA THR A 209 1.64 -6.61 -13.61
C THR A 209 1.33 -7.78 -14.52
N TYR A 210 1.81 -8.97 -14.18
CA TYR A 210 1.58 -10.17 -14.99
C TYR A 210 0.08 -10.49 -15.10
N GLU A 211 -0.66 -10.48 -14.00
CA GLU A 211 -2.10 -10.72 -14.01
C GLU A 211 -2.85 -9.63 -14.80
N THR A 212 -2.49 -8.36 -14.62
CA THR A 212 -3.10 -7.26 -15.40
C THR A 212 -2.90 -7.45 -16.91
N VAL A 213 -1.70 -7.83 -17.35
CA VAL A 213 -1.43 -8.11 -18.79
C VAL A 213 -2.27 -9.28 -19.29
N ARG A 214 -2.43 -10.34 -18.47
CA ARG A 214 -3.29 -11.49 -18.82
C ARG A 214 -4.75 -11.10 -18.96
N GLU A 215 -5.28 -10.30 -18.03
CA GLU A 215 -6.67 -9.84 -18.04
C GLU A 215 -6.97 -8.91 -19.23
N LEU A 216 -6.00 -8.08 -19.62
CA LEU A 216 -6.13 -7.22 -20.79
C LEU A 216 -5.98 -7.95 -22.13
N SER A 217 -5.55 -9.19 -22.12
CA SER A 217 -5.44 -10.01 -23.35
C SER A 217 -6.82 -10.46 -23.81
N GLU A 218 -7.15 -10.19 -25.07
CA GLU A 218 -8.46 -10.50 -25.69
C GLU A 218 -8.71 -12.01 -25.89
N GLY A 219 -8.05 -12.87 -25.13
CA GLY A 219 -8.14 -14.31 -25.23
C GLY A 219 -7.23 -14.89 -26.31
N LEU A 220 -7.43 -16.17 -26.61
CA LEU A 220 -6.61 -16.89 -27.61
C LEU A 220 -7.10 -16.57 -29.01
N GLN A 221 -6.17 -16.15 -29.87
CA GLN A 221 -6.39 -16.00 -31.30
C GLN A 221 -5.57 -17.05 -32.06
N GLU A 222 -6.14 -17.64 -33.12
CA GLU A 222 -5.37 -18.53 -34.00
C GLU A 222 -4.38 -17.68 -34.82
N GLY A 223 -3.14 -18.14 -34.89
CA GLY A 223 -2.09 -17.49 -35.65
C GLY A 223 -0.70 -17.76 -35.08
N GLU A 224 0.29 -17.22 -35.74
CA GLU A 224 1.69 -17.31 -35.35
C GLU A 224 2.28 -15.90 -35.30
N ILE A 225 3.14 -15.62 -34.32
CA ILE A 225 3.85 -14.37 -34.19
C ILE A 225 5.33 -14.61 -33.90
N GLU A 226 6.21 -13.89 -34.58
CA GLU A 226 7.65 -13.96 -34.34
C GLU A 226 8.02 -13.13 -33.08
N LEU A 227 8.58 -13.81 -32.09
CA LEU A 227 8.90 -13.20 -30.79
C LEU A 227 10.24 -12.43 -30.77
N GLY A 228 11.14 -12.74 -31.71
CA GLY A 228 12.43 -12.08 -31.79
C GLY A 228 13.25 -12.12 -30.50
N SER A 229 13.74 -10.96 -30.07
CA SER A 229 14.55 -10.82 -28.85
C SER A 229 13.78 -11.12 -27.56
N LEU A 230 12.46 -10.98 -27.55
CA LEU A 230 11.64 -11.31 -26.37
C LEU A 230 11.77 -12.77 -25.99
N TRP A 231 11.84 -13.67 -26.99
CA TRP A 231 12.05 -15.10 -26.74
C TRP A 231 13.42 -15.38 -26.12
N ALA A 232 14.48 -14.75 -26.65
CA ALA A 232 15.84 -14.93 -26.12
C ALA A 232 15.93 -14.46 -24.66
N ASN A 233 15.35 -13.29 -24.35
CA ASN A 233 15.32 -12.73 -22.98
C ASN A 233 14.54 -13.66 -22.01
N LEU A 234 13.39 -14.18 -22.44
CA LEU A 234 12.58 -15.10 -21.64
C LEU A 234 13.31 -16.41 -21.36
N LEU A 235 13.97 -17.00 -22.38
CA LEU A 235 14.77 -18.22 -22.21
C LEU A 235 15.95 -18.01 -21.26
N GLN A 236 16.65 -16.88 -21.38
CA GLN A 236 17.76 -16.56 -20.50
C GLN A 236 17.26 -16.44 -19.05
N ALA A 237 16.21 -15.65 -18.80
CA ALA A 237 15.63 -15.47 -17.46
C ALA A 237 15.18 -16.82 -16.87
N LYS A 238 14.56 -17.68 -17.67
CA LYS A 238 14.16 -19.04 -17.25
C LYS A 238 15.36 -19.88 -16.83
N SER A 239 16.42 -19.89 -17.63
CA SER A 239 17.64 -20.66 -17.35
C SER A 239 18.34 -20.17 -16.07
N GLU A 240 18.42 -18.86 -15.88
CA GLU A 240 18.97 -18.25 -14.67
C GLU A 240 18.13 -18.61 -13.43
N SER A 241 16.81 -18.57 -13.53
CA SER A 241 15.91 -18.97 -12.44
C SER A 241 16.13 -20.44 -12.05
N GLU A 242 16.17 -21.35 -13.01
CA GLU A 242 16.41 -22.78 -12.76
C GLU A 242 17.79 -23.03 -12.13
N TYR A 243 18.81 -22.30 -12.57
CA TYR A 243 20.14 -22.35 -11.97
C TYR A 243 20.12 -21.91 -10.50
N TRP A 244 19.52 -20.74 -10.21
CA TRP A 244 19.49 -20.21 -8.84
C TRP A 244 18.61 -21.04 -7.91
N GLU A 245 17.50 -21.60 -8.38
CA GLU A 245 16.71 -22.56 -7.61
C GLU A 245 17.51 -23.80 -7.22
N THR A 246 18.35 -24.29 -8.14
CA THR A 246 19.22 -25.44 -7.89
C THR A 246 20.29 -25.08 -6.83
N GLN A 247 20.96 -23.94 -6.96
CA GLN A 247 21.92 -23.45 -5.97
C GLN A 247 21.27 -23.24 -4.59
N PHE A 248 20.10 -22.61 -4.57
CA PHE A 248 19.35 -22.38 -3.33
C PHE A 248 19.00 -23.70 -2.63
N ARG A 249 18.55 -24.69 -3.38
CA ARG A 249 18.26 -26.03 -2.86
C ARG A 249 19.50 -26.71 -2.28
N ALA A 250 20.64 -26.61 -2.96
CA ALA A 250 21.91 -27.13 -2.46
C ALA A 250 22.33 -26.48 -1.15
N HIS A 251 22.28 -25.14 -1.07
CA HIS A 251 22.59 -24.41 0.17
C HIS A 251 21.59 -24.72 1.30
N LYS A 252 20.29 -24.82 1.00
CA LYS A 252 19.31 -25.27 1.98
C LYS A 252 19.62 -26.66 2.54
N SER A 253 20.04 -27.58 1.69
CA SER A 253 20.41 -28.94 2.09
C SER A 253 21.62 -28.92 3.02
N ALA A 254 22.66 -28.12 2.70
CA ALA A 254 23.82 -27.98 3.54
C ALA A 254 23.48 -27.39 4.93
N VAL A 255 22.66 -26.34 4.96
CA VAL A 255 22.18 -25.73 6.21
C VAL A 255 21.36 -26.73 7.04
N LEU A 256 20.43 -27.44 6.40
CA LEU A 256 19.60 -28.44 7.07
C LEU A 256 20.44 -29.56 7.68
N ALA A 257 21.44 -30.06 6.96
CA ALA A 257 22.37 -31.06 7.44
C ALA A 257 23.23 -30.55 8.61
N PHE A 258 23.71 -29.30 8.51
CA PHE A 258 24.50 -28.67 9.57
C PHE A 258 23.69 -28.43 10.85
N MET A 259 22.43 -28.10 10.74
CA MET A 259 21.55 -27.88 11.90
C MET A 259 21.24 -29.15 12.68
N ASP A 260 21.32 -30.32 12.06
CA ASP A 260 21.14 -31.63 12.67
C ASP A 260 19.99 -31.70 13.68
N GLY A 261 18.79 -31.23 13.27
CA GLY A 261 17.60 -31.18 14.10
C GLY A 261 17.53 -30.01 15.10
N THR A 262 18.56 -29.17 15.18
CA THR A 262 18.55 -27.98 16.04
C THR A 262 17.49 -26.98 15.57
N LYS A 263 16.61 -26.54 16.48
CA LYS A 263 15.41 -25.75 16.15
C LYS A 263 15.69 -24.39 15.53
N TYR A 264 16.77 -23.72 15.95
CA TYR A 264 17.10 -22.35 15.48
C TYR A 264 18.53 -22.28 14.98
N GLY A 265 18.71 -21.72 13.78
CA GLY A 265 20.00 -21.29 13.25
C GLY A 265 20.23 -19.81 13.57
N LEU A 266 21.45 -19.50 13.99
CA LEU A 266 21.87 -18.13 14.34
C LEU A 266 22.88 -17.62 13.32
N PHE A 267 22.83 -16.31 13.04
CA PHE A 267 23.84 -15.57 12.34
C PHE A 267 24.14 -14.28 13.13
N GLN A 268 25.37 -14.07 13.51
CA GLN A 268 25.80 -12.93 14.34
C GLN A 268 24.99 -12.77 15.65
N GLY A 269 24.55 -13.89 16.24
CA GLY A 269 23.77 -13.91 17.47
C GLY A 269 22.25 -13.79 17.28
N GLU A 270 21.78 -13.48 16.08
CA GLU A 270 20.35 -13.37 15.77
C GLU A 270 19.80 -14.65 15.17
N LYS A 271 18.54 -14.98 15.51
CA LYS A 271 17.82 -16.13 14.95
C LYS A 271 17.39 -15.82 13.52
N VAL A 272 18.08 -16.39 12.54
CA VAL A 272 17.78 -16.17 11.11
C VAL A 272 16.99 -17.32 10.45
N ILE A 273 17.04 -18.51 11.05
CA ILE A 273 16.37 -19.72 10.54
C ILE A 273 15.69 -20.46 11.70
N ALA A 274 14.53 -21.04 11.42
CA ALA A 274 13.90 -22.03 12.27
C ALA A 274 13.61 -23.31 11.50
N LEU A 275 13.80 -24.48 12.12
CA LEU A 275 13.28 -25.74 11.64
C LEU A 275 11.84 -25.93 12.10
N GLN A 276 10.98 -26.25 11.17
CA GLN A 276 9.63 -26.72 11.38
C GLN A 276 9.47 -28.14 10.81
N ALA A 277 8.48 -28.88 11.24
CA ALA A 277 8.21 -30.20 10.70
C ALA A 277 6.83 -30.26 10.06
N ARG A 278 6.76 -30.89 8.88
CA ARG A 278 5.50 -31.24 8.21
C ARG A 278 5.53 -32.72 7.89
N ASN A 279 4.55 -33.47 8.35
CA ASN A 279 4.49 -34.94 8.21
C ASN A 279 5.78 -35.62 8.72
N GLY A 280 6.33 -35.17 9.85
CA GLY A 280 7.54 -35.71 10.45
C GLY A 280 8.86 -35.34 9.75
N LYS A 281 8.82 -34.60 8.64
CA LYS A 281 10.03 -34.17 7.90
C LYS A 281 10.35 -32.71 8.21
N PRO A 282 11.61 -32.42 8.62
CA PRO A 282 12.01 -31.03 8.90
C PRO A 282 12.15 -30.23 7.60
N PHE A 283 11.81 -28.93 7.70
CA PHE A 283 12.06 -27.95 6.66
C PHE A 283 12.47 -26.61 7.27
N ILE A 284 13.19 -25.82 6.48
CA ILE A 284 13.71 -24.51 6.89
C ILE A 284 12.66 -23.42 6.64
N THR A 285 12.49 -22.56 7.65
CA THR A 285 11.79 -21.27 7.53
C THR A 285 12.76 -20.15 7.89
N PHE A 286 12.77 -19.08 7.10
CA PHE A 286 13.51 -17.85 7.41
C PHE A 286 12.74 -17.03 8.44
N LYS A 287 13.48 -16.30 9.30
CA LYS A 287 12.94 -15.45 10.37
C LYS A 287 13.02 -13.98 9.97
#